data_460ec924225e4e5493618b37b118e794
#
_entry.id   460ec924225e4e5493618b37b118e794
#
_cell.length_a   1.000
_cell.length_b   1.000
_cell.length_c   1.000
_cell.angle_alpha   90.00
_cell.angle_beta   90.00
_cell.angle_gamma   90.00
#
_symmetry.space_group_name_H-M   'P 1'
#
loop_
_entity.id
_entity.type
_entity.pdbx_description
1 polymer ?
#
loop_
_entity_poly.entity_id
_entity_poly.type
_entity_poly.pdbx_seq_one_letter_code
_entity_poly.pdbx_strand_id
1 'polypeptide(L)'
;IVVTNVDADHIDAHYSCATFSRRIITEQMLDHLLDKGCRRIAMVGLGQRSFNDMVHQDAMAQYLLKYPYAEGACFEYQNRIDESFNAFYAMRDGFDTVLCPNAFVAVAFLHFCEEKGIVVPNDLLVACMKDHSIGRYCKPSLTSLAVDFFAIGEQSVIVWQYLQEEGNERFRMRIAIQGHVIERESTGSALGGGAQSLVNDGTLDGEYEGGPFYTDPELQALMSLERCLQNCDELDLRIIRLLLDGEHYDAISEQLYLGDSSLQYRVRKIFHSAQTKSRDEFIRLMRNSFTRNTHFGEEE
;
A
#
# COMPACT_ATOMS: atom_id res chain seq x y z
N ILE A 1 20.52 18.48 -13.55
CA ILE A 1 19.22 18.13 -12.95
C ILE A 1 19.23 16.63 -12.70
N VAL A 2 18.84 16.22 -11.50
CA VAL A 2 18.60 14.84 -11.12
C VAL A 2 17.11 14.69 -10.83
N VAL A 3 16.45 13.76 -11.50
CA VAL A 3 15.03 13.46 -11.30
C VAL A 3 14.88 12.31 -10.30
N THR A 4 13.92 12.40 -9.41
CA THR A 4 13.68 11.39 -8.38
C THR A 4 12.17 11.14 -8.23
N ASN A 5 11.82 10.01 -7.66
CA ASN A 5 10.43 9.60 -7.35
C ASN A 5 9.46 9.59 -8.56
N VAL A 6 10.01 9.41 -9.76
CA VAL A 6 9.26 9.19 -11.00
C VAL A 6 9.71 7.86 -11.55
N ASP A 7 8.82 7.13 -12.21
CA ASP A 7 9.16 5.84 -12.82
C ASP A 7 10.37 5.98 -13.77
N ALA A 8 11.37 5.11 -13.60
CA ALA A 8 12.60 5.16 -14.40
C ALA A 8 12.34 5.06 -15.91
N ASP A 9 11.31 4.30 -16.31
CA ASP A 9 11.01 4.04 -17.71
C ASP A 9 10.39 5.27 -18.41
N HIS A 10 9.97 6.30 -17.63
CA HIS A 10 9.35 7.53 -18.13
C HIS A 10 10.23 8.76 -18.04
N ILE A 11 11.46 8.62 -17.56
CA ILE A 11 12.41 9.73 -17.50
C ILE A 11 13.14 9.82 -18.83
N ASP A 12 13.06 11.01 -19.46
CA ASP A 12 13.81 11.31 -20.66
C ASP A 12 15.30 11.00 -20.48
N ALA A 13 15.92 10.39 -21.51
CA ALA A 13 17.31 9.99 -21.50
C ALA A 13 18.30 11.14 -21.26
N HIS A 14 17.88 12.39 -21.45
CA HIS A 14 18.67 13.58 -21.18
C HIS A 14 18.86 13.92 -19.70
N TYR A 15 18.07 13.28 -18.81
CA TYR A 15 18.17 13.51 -17.38
C TYR A 15 18.84 12.35 -16.64
N SER A 16 19.63 12.71 -15.63
CA SER A 16 20.08 11.74 -14.63
C SER A 16 18.97 11.49 -13.62
N CYS A 17 18.91 10.28 -13.04
CA CYS A 17 17.91 9.95 -12.05
C CYS A 17 18.41 8.94 -11.01
N ALA A 18 17.81 9.00 -9.82
CA ALA A 18 17.78 7.91 -8.86
C ALA A 18 16.31 7.66 -8.51
N THR A 19 15.81 6.45 -8.79
CA THR A 19 14.39 6.14 -8.70
C THR A 19 14.15 4.63 -8.70
N PHE A 20 12.94 4.16 -8.97
CA PHE A 20 12.58 2.76 -9.16
C PHE A 20 11.89 2.55 -10.52
N SER A 21 11.79 1.31 -10.97
CA SER A 21 11.01 0.94 -12.17
C SER A 21 9.79 0.13 -11.77
N ARG A 22 8.60 0.61 -12.12
CA ARG A 22 7.34 -0.12 -11.89
C ARG A 22 7.32 -1.46 -12.59
N ARG A 23 7.89 -1.53 -13.79
CA ARG A 23 8.05 -2.80 -14.50
C ARG A 23 8.83 -3.81 -13.66
N ILE A 24 10.02 -3.44 -13.17
CA ILE A 24 10.88 -4.35 -12.40
C ILE A 24 10.18 -4.79 -11.10
N ILE A 25 9.57 -3.86 -10.36
CA ILE A 25 8.89 -4.22 -9.12
C ILE A 25 7.64 -5.08 -9.37
N THR A 26 6.96 -4.91 -10.51
CA THR A 26 5.85 -5.80 -10.90
C THR A 26 6.37 -7.20 -11.20
N GLU A 27 7.45 -7.32 -11.98
CA GLU A 27 8.08 -8.61 -12.28
C GLU A 27 8.54 -9.31 -10.97
N GLN A 28 9.13 -8.58 -10.01
CA GLN A 28 9.52 -9.13 -8.71
C GLN A 28 8.33 -9.70 -7.91
N MET A 29 7.19 -9.01 -7.87
CA MET A 29 5.99 -9.52 -7.22
C MET A 29 5.44 -10.74 -7.95
N LEU A 30 5.41 -10.73 -9.27
CA LEU A 30 4.98 -11.87 -10.07
C LEU A 30 5.88 -13.09 -9.88
N ASP A 31 7.21 -12.91 -9.84
CA ASP A 31 8.17 -13.98 -9.51
C ASP A 31 7.82 -14.60 -8.14
N HIS A 32 7.62 -13.77 -7.12
CA HIS A 32 7.24 -14.23 -5.78
C HIS A 32 5.94 -15.04 -5.78
N LEU A 33 4.90 -14.57 -6.50
CA LEU A 33 3.63 -15.29 -6.59
C LEU A 33 3.77 -16.61 -7.36
N LEU A 34 4.54 -16.65 -8.45
CA LEU A 34 4.82 -17.89 -9.17
C LEU A 34 5.60 -18.89 -8.32
N ASP A 35 6.56 -18.43 -7.51
CA ASP A 35 7.34 -19.27 -6.58
C ASP A 35 6.45 -19.88 -5.50
N LYS A 36 5.38 -19.19 -5.09
CA LYS A 36 4.34 -19.73 -4.21
C LYS A 36 3.40 -20.72 -4.89
N GLY A 37 3.54 -20.94 -6.17
CA GLY A 37 2.72 -21.87 -6.94
C GLY A 37 1.49 -21.26 -7.60
N CYS A 38 1.30 -19.94 -7.52
CA CYS A 38 0.23 -19.24 -8.23
C CYS A 38 0.42 -19.37 -9.74
N ARG A 39 -0.66 -19.53 -10.48
CA ARG A 39 -0.60 -19.69 -11.94
C ARG A 39 -1.65 -18.88 -12.69
N ARG A 40 -2.69 -18.44 -12.00
CA ARG A 40 -3.82 -17.70 -12.59
C ARG A 40 -4.02 -16.40 -11.81
N ILE A 41 -3.35 -15.34 -12.28
CA ILE A 41 -3.21 -14.09 -11.57
C ILE A 41 -4.16 -13.03 -12.14
N ALA A 42 -5.03 -12.46 -11.31
CA ALA A 42 -5.83 -11.30 -11.68
C ALA A 42 -5.20 -10.01 -11.15
N MET A 43 -5.00 -9.01 -11.99
CA MET A 43 -4.79 -7.63 -11.51
C MET A 43 -6.15 -6.94 -11.37
N VAL A 44 -6.47 -6.45 -10.18
CA VAL A 44 -7.78 -5.91 -9.85
C VAL A 44 -7.65 -4.50 -9.29
N GLY A 45 -8.60 -3.61 -9.66
CA GLY A 45 -8.62 -2.23 -9.19
C GLY A 45 -7.70 -1.30 -9.94
N LEU A 46 -7.50 -1.55 -11.23
CA LEU A 46 -6.70 -0.72 -12.11
C LEU A 46 -7.54 0.43 -12.67
N GLY A 47 -7.09 1.67 -12.51
CA GLY A 47 -7.77 2.84 -13.07
C GLY A 47 -7.45 2.99 -14.57
N GLN A 48 -8.46 3.01 -15.43
CA GLN A 48 -8.28 3.15 -16.90
C GLN A 48 -7.48 4.37 -17.33
N ARG A 49 -7.47 5.43 -16.53
CA ARG A 49 -6.75 6.68 -16.80
C ARG A 49 -5.48 6.82 -15.97
N SER A 50 -5.15 5.81 -15.16
CA SER A 50 -3.94 5.80 -14.34
C SER A 50 -2.75 5.33 -15.18
N PHE A 51 -1.84 6.25 -15.44
CA PHE A 51 -0.60 5.92 -16.12
C PHE A 51 0.23 4.86 -15.37
N ASN A 52 0.25 4.95 -14.05
CA ASN A 52 0.94 3.97 -13.22
C ASN A 52 0.36 2.55 -13.37
N ASP A 53 -0.97 2.45 -13.44
CA ASP A 53 -1.65 1.17 -13.57
C ASP A 53 -1.45 0.56 -14.97
N MET A 54 -1.38 1.41 -16.00
CA MET A 54 -1.02 0.96 -17.37
C MET A 54 0.38 0.31 -17.41
N VAL A 55 1.35 0.84 -16.65
CA VAL A 55 2.70 0.24 -16.57
C VAL A 55 2.65 -1.13 -15.90
N HIS A 56 1.85 -1.29 -14.84
CA HIS A 56 1.66 -2.60 -14.20
C HIS A 56 1.01 -3.62 -15.14
N GLN A 57 0.00 -3.19 -15.92
CA GLN A 57 -0.65 -4.03 -16.93
C GLN A 57 0.34 -4.49 -18.02
N ASP A 58 1.09 -3.55 -18.59
CA ASP A 58 2.08 -3.85 -19.62
C ASP A 58 3.18 -4.77 -19.08
N ALA A 59 3.64 -4.54 -17.86
CA ALA A 59 4.63 -5.39 -17.20
C ALA A 59 4.11 -6.82 -17.03
N MET A 60 2.88 -7.00 -16.55
CA MET A 60 2.27 -8.32 -16.42
C MET A 60 2.10 -8.99 -17.77
N ALA A 61 1.61 -8.29 -18.79
CA ALA A 61 1.44 -8.85 -20.12
C ALA A 61 2.77 -9.34 -20.71
N GLN A 62 3.84 -8.54 -20.59
CA GLN A 62 5.18 -8.94 -21.04
C GLN A 62 5.77 -10.09 -20.23
N TYR A 63 5.51 -10.13 -18.93
CA TYR A 63 5.95 -11.19 -18.03
C TYR A 63 5.31 -12.54 -18.41
N LEU A 64 4.00 -12.57 -18.63
CA LEU A 64 3.28 -13.79 -19.00
C LEU A 64 3.72 -14.37 -20.36
N LEU A 65 4.23 -13.56 -21.29
CA LEU A 65 4.84 -14.05 -22.52
C LEU A 65 6.10 -14.88 -22.26
N LYS A 66 6.83 -14.60 -21.17
CA LYS A 66 8.03 -15.36 -20.77
C LYS A 66 7.65 -16.68 -20.04
N TYR A 67 6.47 -16.73 -19.42
CA TYR A 67 6.02 -17.84 -18.59
C TYR A 67 4.68 -18.42 -19.06
N PRO A 68 4.66 -19.19 -20.17
CA PRO A 68 3.42 -19.65 -20.84
C PRO A 68 2.59 -20.64 -20.01
N TYR A 69 3.07 -21.06 -18.87
CA TYR A 69 2.35 -21.90 -17.90
C TYR A 69 1.55 -21.07 -16.87
N ALA A 70 1.67 -19.77 -16.91
CA ALA A 70 0.90 -18.83 -16.09
C ALA A 70 -0.06 -18.04 -16.98
N GLU A 71 -1.22 -17.73 -16.44
CA GLU A 71 -2.26 -16.96 -17.09
C GLU A 71 -2.61 -15.73 -16.24
N GLY A 72 -3.10 -14.68 -16.87
CA GLY A 72 -3.53 -13.50 -16.13
C GLY A 72 -4.52 -12.66 -16.88
N ALA A 73 -5.28 -11.88 -16.12
CA ALA A 73 -6.21 -10.88 -16.63
C ALA A 73 -6.18 -9.61 -15.79
N CYS A 74 -6.53 -8.50 -16.42
CA CYS A 74 -6.62 -7.20 -15.78
C CYS A 74 -8.08 -6.74 -15.71
N PHE A 75 -8.49 -6.26 -14.54
CA PHE A 75 -9.82 -5.75 -14.27
C PHE A 75 -9.73 -4.28 -13.91
N GLU A 76 -10.25 -3.45 -14.78
CA GLU A 76 -10.18 -2.01 -14.69
C GLU A 76 -11.49 -1.40 -14.16
N TYR A 77 -11.40 -0.16 -13.67
CA TYR A 77 -12.56 0.66 -13.40
C TYR A 77 -12.44 2.04 -14.08
N GLN A 78 -13.57 2.64 -14.37
CA GLN A 78 -13.64 3.96 -14.98
C GLN A 78 -14.08 5.04 -14.00
N ASN A 79 -15.07 4.75 -13.17
CA ASN A 79 -15.66 5.71 -12.25
C ASN A 79 -15.56 5.25 -10.78
N ARG A 80 -15.82 3.98 -10.51
CA ARG A 80 -15.87 3.42 -9.16
C ARG A 80 -15.08 2.11 -9.09
N ILE A 81 -14.38 1.92 -7.97
CA ILE A 81 -13.52 0.75 -7.76
C ILE A 81 -14.31 -0.56 -7.80
N ASP A 82 -15.56 -0.56 -7.36
CA ASP A 82 -16.44 -1.74 -7.36
C ASP A 82 -16.76 -2.27 -8.77
N GLU A 83 -16.63 -1.45 -9.82
CA GLU A 83 -16.73 -1.92 -11.22
C GLU A 83 -15.71 -3.03 -11.50
N SER A 84 -14.45 -2.82 -11.11
CA SER A 84 -13.37 -3.78 -11.26
C SER A 84 -13.61 -5.06 -10.42
N PHE A 85 -14.03 -4.88 -9.17
CA PHE A 85 -14.27 -5.98 -8.24
C PHE A 85 -15.41 -6.89 -8.71
N ASN A 86 -16.50 -6.32 -9.22
CA ASN A 86 -17.62 -7.07 -9.76
C ASN A 86 -17.25 -7.78 -11.08
N ALA A 87 -16.47 -7.14 -11.94
CA ALA A 87 -15.97 -7.75 -13.17
C ALA A 87 -15.07 -8.98 -12.86
N PHE A 88 -14.15 -8.84 -11.89
CA PHE A 88 -13.37 -9.96 -11.38
C PHE A 88 -14.26 -11.09 -10.82
N TYR A 89 -15.23 -10.74 -9.97
CA TYR A 89 -16.10 -11.71 -9.29
C TYR A 89 -16.89 -12.57 -10.27
N ALA A 90 -17.31 -12.00 -11.40
CA ALA A 90 -17.99 -12.74 -12.47
C ALA A 90 -17.11 -13.84 -13.12
N MET A 91 -15.78 -13.74 -12.98
CA MET A 91 -14.79 -14.67 -13.53
C MET A 91 -13.92 -15.35 -12.46
N ARG A 92 -14.27 -15.19 -11.19
CA ARG A 92 -13.47 -15.53 -10.02
C ARG A 92 -12.85 -16.92 -10.05
N ASP A 93 -13.61 -17.95 -10.48
CA ASP A 93 -13.15 -19.34 -10.48
C ASP A 93 -11.96 -19.59 -11.44
N GLY A 94 -11.67 -18.61 -12.30
CA GLY A 94 -10.52 -18.61 -13.20
C GLY A 94 -9.19 -18.21 -12.53
N PHE A 95 -9.20 -17.77 -11.25
CA PHE A 95 -8.01 -17.17 -10.62
C PHE A 95 -7.71 -17.80 -9.27
N ASP A 96 -6.42 -17.87 -8.93
CA ASP A 96 -5.90 -18.31 -7.63
C ASP A 96 -5.30 -17.15 -6.82
N THR A 97 -5.03 -16.03 -7.47
CA THR A 97 -4.36 -14.87 -6.86
C THR A 97 -4.88 -13.56 -7.42
N VAL A 98 -5.01 -12.57 -6.55
CA VAL A 98 -5.26 -11.18 -6.91
C VAL A 98 -4.05 -10.32 -6.55
N LEU A 99 -3.62 -9.50 -7.49
CA LEU A 99 -2.60 -8.47 -7.31
C LEU A 99 -3.25 -7.09 -7.49
N CYS A 100 -3.19 -6.27 -6.45
CA CYS A 100 -3.72 -4.90 -6.45
C CYS A 100 -2.61 -3.87 -6.67
N PRO A 101 -2.89 -2.73 -7.32
CA PRO A 101 -1.87 -1.71 -7.63
C PRO A 101 -1.33 -0.99 -6.38
N ASN A 102 -2.04 -1.02 -5.28
CA ASN A 102 -1.63 -0.45 -4.00
C ASN A 102 -2.44 -1.04 -2.83
N ALA A 103 -2.05 -0.73 -1.59
CA ALA A 103 -2.70 -1.27 -0.41
C ALA A 103 -4.13 -0.73 -0.18
N PHE A 104 -4.47 0.47 -0.64
CA PHE A 104 -5.84 0.99 -0.50
C PHE A 104 -6.83 0.16 -1.29
N VAL A 105 -6.49 -0.11 -2.56
CA VAL A 105 -7.28 -1.00 -3.42
C VAL A 105 -7.34 -2.41 -2.83
N ALA A 106 -6.22 -2.91 -2.31
CA ALA A 106 -6.18 -4.25 -1.72
C ALA A 106 -7.05 -4.37 -0.45
N VAL A 107 -7.05 -3.36 0.42
CA VAL A 107 -7.92 -3.34 1.61
C VAL A 107 -9.40 -3.25 1.22
N ALA A 108 -9.76 -2.37 0.28
CA ALA A 108 -11.12 -2.30 -0.26
C ALA A 108 -11.53 -3.66 -0.90
N PHE A 109 -10.60 -4.32 -1.59
CA PHE A 109 -10.85 -5.65 -2.15
C PHE A 109 -11.01 -6.73 -1.06
N LEU A 110 -10.30 -6.66 0.06
CA LEU A 110 -10.52 -7.56 1.20
C LEU A 110 -11.92 -7.39 1.79
N HIS A 111 -12.43 -6.14 1.90
CA HIS A 111 -13.82 -5.89 2.33
C HIS A 111 -14.80 -6.53 1.35
N PHE A 112 -14.58 -6.35 0.06
CA PHE A 112 -15.40 -6.99 -0.97
C PHE A 112 -15.36 -8.52 -0.86
N CYS A 113 -14.20 -9.13 -0.59
CA CYS A 113 -14.07 -10.56 -0.36
C CYS A 113 -14.90 -11.02 0.84
N GLU A 114 -14.83 -10.29 1.97
CA GLU A 114 -15.63 -10.58 3.17
C GLU A 114 -17.12 -10.54 2.87
N GLU A 115 -17.61 -9.52 2.16
CA GLU A 115 -19.01 -9.41 1.74
C GLU A 115 -19.47 -10.56 0.83
N LYS A 116 -18.58 -11.09 0.00
CA LYS A 116 -18.84 -12.21 -0.91
C LYS A 116 -18.59 -13.59 -0.29
N GLY A 117 -18.10 -13.64 0.95
CA GLY A 117 -17.76 -14.90 1.62
C GLY A 117 -16.51 -15.57 1.07
N ILE A 118 -15.60 -14.81 0.45
CA ILE A 118 -14.30 -15.31 -0.04
C ILE A 118 -13.30 -15.20 1.10
N VAL A 119 -12.68 -16.30 1.47
CA VAL A 119 -11.72 -16.37 2.57
C VAL A 119 -10.30 -16.20 2.05
N VAL A 120 -9.66 -15.09 2.38
CA VAL A 120 -8.23 -14.83 2.10
C VAL A 120 -7.41 -15.28 3.32
N PRO A 121 -6.37 -16.09 3.16
CA PRO A 121 -5.74 -16.58 1.91
C PRO A 121 -6.28 -17.92 1.40
N ASN A 122 -7.26 -18.55 2.03
CA ASN A 122 -7.63 -19.94 1.78
C ASN A 122 -8.26 -20.18 0.41
N ASP A 123 -9.18 -19.29 0.00
CA ASP A 123 -9.87 -19.41 -1.30
C ASP A 123 -9.17 -18.60 -2.40
N LEU A 124 -8.41 -17.57 -2.01
CA LEU A 124 -7.78 -16.63 -2.91
C LEU A 124 -6.61 -15.95 -2.20
N LEU A 125 -5.44 -15.91 -2.83
CA LEU A 125 -4.33 -15.11 -2.35
C LEU A 125 -4.49 -13.65 -2.79
N VAL A 126 -4.06 -12.71 -1.93
CA VAL A 126 -4.10 -11.28 -2.25
C VAL A 126 -2.75 -10.64 -1.95
N ALA A 127 -2.20 -9.89 -2.90
CA ALA A 127 -0.98 -9.12 -2.74
C ALA A 127 -1.15 -7.71 -3.30
N CYS A 128 -0.26 -6.78 -2.94
CA CYS A 128 -0.30 -5.42 -3.48
C CYS A 128 1.10 -4.86 -3.81
N MET A 129 1.11 -3.88 -4.72
CA MET A 129 2.33 -3.31 -5.28
C MET A 129 2.95 -2.18 -4.45
N LYS A 130 2.39 -1.85 -3.29
CA LYS A 130 2.91 -0.80 -2.42
C LYS A 130 2.63 -1.11 -0.96
N ASP A 131 3.67 -1.01 -0.11
CA ASP A 131 3.57 -1.25 1.32
C ASP A 131 3.15 0.03 2.07
N HIS A 132 1.86 0.13 2.40
CA HIS A 132 1.32 1.18 3.26
C HIS A 132 1.00 0.62 4.66
N SER A 133 0.98 1.51 5.66
CA SER A 133 0.68 1.13 7.05
C SER A 133 -0.67 0.44 7.18
N ILE A 134 -1.68 0.89 6.42
CA ILE A 134 -3.02 0.29 6.41
C ILE A 134 -3.01 -1.20 6.04
N GLY A 135 -2.16 -1.62 5.10
CA GLY A 135 -2.02 -3.02 4.70
C GLY A 135 -1.39 -3.91 5.77
N ARG A 136 -0.65 -3.31 6.71
CA ARG A 136 -0.03 -4.00 7.83
C ARG A 136 -1.05 -4.32 8.93
N TYR A 137 -1.99 -3.41 9.17
CA TYR A 137 -2.97 -3.51 10.23
C TYR A 137 -4.31 -4.13 9.82
N CYS A 138 -4.56 -4.36 8.52
CA CYS A 138 -5.75 -5.10 8.07
C CYS A 138 -5.64 -6.62 8.37
N LYS A 139 -6.75 -7.32 8.31
CA LYS A 139 -6.82 -8.78 8.49
C LYS A 139 -7.52 -9.43 7.29
N PRO A 140 -6.81 -10.36 6.61
CA PRO A 140 -5.41 -10.73 6.81
C PRO A 140 -4.46 -9.57 6.45
N SER A 141 -3.30 -9.48 7.12
CA SER A 141 -2.28 -8.48 6.80
C SER A 141 -1.73 -8.72 5.38
N LEU A 142 -1.53 -7.64 4.62
CA LEU A 142 -1.26 -7.71 3.19
C LEU A 142 0.22 -7.96 2.87
N THR A 143 0.46 -8.99 2.09
CA THR A 143 1.73 -9.16 1.37
C THR A 143 1.88 -8.03 0.36
N SER A 144 2.99 -7.33 0.43
CA SER A 144 3.20 -6.09 -0.32
C SER A 144 4.63 -5.98 -0.84
N LEU A 145 4.82 -5.14 -1.85
CA LEU A 145 6.14 -4.79 -2.34
C LEU A 145 6.55 -3.42 -1.78
N ALA A 146 7.67 -3.38 -1.07
CA ALA A 146 8.24 -2.17 -0.53
C ALA A 146 9.40 -1.65 -1.38
N VAL A 147 9.49 -0.34 -1.53
CA VAL A 147 10.62 0.38 -2.15
C VAL A 147 11.20 1.33 -1.12
N ASP A 148 12.52 1.35 -0.99
CA ASP A 148 13.20 2.24 -0.07
C ASP A 148 13.32 3.65 -0.66
N PHE A 149 12.36 4.52 -0.34
CA PHE A 149 12.36 5.92 -0.79
C PHE A 149 13.46 6.76 -0.13
N PHE A 150 13.92 6.39 1.06
CA PHE A 150 15.06 7.05 1.69
C PHE A 150 16.34 6.79 0.90
N ALA A 151 16.58 5.54 0.51
CA ALA A 151 17.70 5.19 -0.36
C ALA A 151 17.62 5.91 -1.72
N ILE A 152 16.43 6.10 -2.29
CA ILE A 152 16.25 6.94 -3.50
C ILE A 152 16.76 8.35 -3.26
N GLY A 153 16.39 8.97 -2.13
CA GLY A 153 16.84 10.29 -1.73
C GLY A 153 18.37 10.38 -1.60
N GLU A 154 18.98 9.45 -0.87
CA GLU A 154 20.44 9.37 -0.71
C GLU A 154 21.16 9.23 -2.05
N GLN A 155 20.71 8.29 -2.90
CA GLN A 155 21.30 8.09 -4.22
C GLN A 155 21.12 9.30 -5.15
N SER A 156 20.03 10.06 -4.99
CA SER A 156 19.82 11.29 -5.74
C SER A 156 20.90 12.35 -5.42
N VAL A 157 21.26 12.47 -4.13
CA VAL A 157 22.33 13.37 -3.69
C VAL A 157 23.69 12.91 -4.23
N ILE A 158 23.98 11.60 -4.18
CA ILE A 158 25.24 11.05 -4.70
C ILE A 158 25.35 11.29 -6.20
N VAL A 159 24.29 11.05 -6.98
CA VAL A 159 24.26 11.34 -8.41
C VAL A 159 24.50 12.84 -8.68
N TRP A 160 23.83 13.69 -7.89
CA TRP A 160 24.00 15.13 -8.04
C TRP A 160 25.44 15.57 -7.75
N GLN A 161 26.05 15.10 -6.67
CA GLN A 161 27.44 15.40 -6.30
C GLN A 161 28.41 14.98 -7.40
N TYR A 162 28.28 13.75 -7.90
CA TYR A 162 29.12 13.23 -8.98
C TYR A 162 29.07 14.11 -10.24
N LEU A 163 27.87 14.61 -10.59
CA LEU A 163 27.68 15.47 -11.77
C LEU A 163 28.24 16.89 -11.58
N GLN A 164 28.60 17.30 -10.35
CA GLN A 164 29.24 18.61 -10.10
C GLN A 164 30.77 18.58 -10.28
N GLU A 165 31.37 17.39 -10.31
CA GLU A 165 32.81 17.25 -10.53
C GLU A 165 33.18 17.64 -11.96
N GLU A 166 34.36 18.27 -12.13
CA GLU A 166 34.85 18.75 -13.42
C GLU A 166 34.98 17.61 -14.44
N GLY A 167 34.38 17.80 -15.61
CA GLY A 167 34.34 16.83 -16.70
C GLY A 167 33.22 15.78 -16.62
N ASN A 168 32.43 15.76 -15.53
CA ASN A 168 31.33 14.82 -15.36
C ASN A 168 29.98 15.33 -15.91
N GLU A 169 29.89 16.61 -16.29
CA GLU A 169 28.67 17.25 -16.84
C GLU A 169 28.18 16.60 -18.15
N ARG A 170 29.05 15.88 -18.86
CA ARG A 170 28.74 15.11 -20.09
C ARG A 170 28.06 13.76 -19.81
N PHE A 171 28.09 13.27 -18.56
CA PHE A 171 27.49 11.99 -18.21
C PHE A 171 26.02 12.13 -17.87
N ARG A 172 25.30 11.01 -18.04
CA ARG A 172 23.93 10.81 -17.53
C ARG A 172 23.94 9.52 -16.72
N MET A 173 23.57 9.62 -15.46
CA MET A 173 23.53 8.48 -14.53
C MET A 173 22.09 8.11 -14.23
N ARG A 174 21.82 6.82 -14.24
CA ARG A 174 20.53 6.25 -13.85
C ARG A 174 20.77 5.18 -12.79
N ILE A 175 20.21 5.39 -11.60
CA ILE A 175 20.22 4.44 -10.50
C ILE A 175 18.79 3.99 -10.27
N ALA A 176 18.55 2.68 -10.39
CA ALA A 176 17.27 2.05 -10.05
C ALA A 176 17.39 1.32 -8.72
N ILE A 177 16.58 1.72 -7.75
CA ILE A 177 16.45 1.02 -6.47
C ILE A 177 15.48 -0.14 -6.68
N GLN A 178 15.88 -1.32 -6.25
CA GLN A 178 15.03 -2.51 -6.30
C GLN A 178 14.04 -2.50 -5.14
N GLY A 179 12.85 -3.04 -5.38
CA GLY A 179 11.90 -3.34 -4.33
C GLY A 179 12.23 -4.66 -3.63
N HIS A 180 11.53 -4.92 -2.55
CA HIS A 180 11.53 -6.22 -1.88
C HIS A 180 10.12 -6.59 -1.46
N VAL A 181 9.78 -7.88 -1.53
CA VAL A 181 8.48 -8.38 -1.10
C VAL A 181 8.48 -8.58 0.41
N ILE A 182 7.50 -8.01 1.09
CA ILE A 182 7.20 -8.25 2.49
C ILE A 182 6.03 -9.22 2.54
N GLU A 183 6.34 -10.46 2.86
CA GLU A 183 5.36 -11.53 2.91
C GLU A 183 4.57 -11.47 4.22
N ARG A 184 3.22 -11.55 4.11
CA ARG A 184 2.28 -11.50 5.23
C ARG A 184 1.15 -12.52 5.06
N GLU A 185 0.14 -12.44 5.94
CA GLU A 185 -0.96 -13.42 6.05
C GLU A 185 -1.76 -13.60 4.74
N SER A 186 -1.95 -12.55 3.95
CA SER A 186 -2.80 -12.57 2.75
C SER A 186 -2.29 -13.45 1.61
N THR A 187 -1.03 -13.94 1.71
CA THR A 187 -0.48 -14.98 0.84
C THR A 187 -0.04 -16.23 1.61
N GLY A 188 -0.59 -16.45 2.81
CA GLY A 188 -0.42 -17.67 3.59
C GLY A 188 0.86 -17.73 4.44
N SER A 189 1.53 -16.61 4.71
CA SER A 189 2.60 -16.58 5.71
C SER A 189 2.00 -16.65 7.11
N ALA A 190 2.46 -17.59 7.92
CA ALA A 190 2.08 -17.70 9.33
C ALA A 190 2.83 -16.67 10.22
N LEU A 191 3.83 -16.03 9.69
CA LEU A 191 4.58 -14.99 10.37
C LEU A 191 3.89 -13.66 10.08
N GLY A 192 3.20 -13.12 11.06
CA GLY A 192 2.87 -11.70 11.08
C GLY A 192 4.18 -10.94 10.84
N GLY A 193 4.38 -10.44 9.62
CA GLY A 193 5.67 -9.93 9.22
C GLY A 193 6.04 -8.69 10.01
N GLY A 194 6.79 -8.87 11.09
CA GLY A 194 7.49 -7.83 11.84
C GLY A 194 8.65 -7.19 11.08
N ALA A 195 8.73 -7.33 9.77
CA ALA A 195 9.65 -6.53 8.96
C ALA A 195 9.16 -5.08 9.02
N GLN A 196 9.83 -4.28 9.83
CA GLN A 196 9.66 -2.83 9.83
C GLN A 196 9.75 -2.36 8.38
N SER A 197 8.64 -1.84 7.84
CA SER A 197 8.74 -1.04 6.63
C SER A 197 9.70 0.11 6.94
N LEU A 198 10.83 0.13 6.24
CA LEU A 198 11.78 1.24 6.29
C LEU A 198 11.20 2.50 5.61
N VAL A 199 9.94 2.47 5.26
CA VAL A 199 9.35 3.44 4.36
C VAL A 199 8.38 4.33 5.09
N ASN A 200 8.86 5.48 5.46
CA ASN A 200 8.05 6.69 5.44
C ASN A 200 7.78 6.99 3.95
N ASP A 201 6.67 6.49 3.41
CA ASP A 201 6.23 6.84 2.08
C ASP A 201 5.88 8.33 2.10
N GLY A 202 6.81 9.12 1.57
CA GLY A 202 6.66 10.54 1.50
C GLY A 202 5.28 10.90 0.93
N THR A 203 4.52 11.56 1.78
CA THR A 203 3.34 12.37 1.52
C THR A 203 2.44 11.95 0.36
N LEU A 204 1.23 11.54 0.71
CA LEU A 204 0.04 11.62 -0.16
C LEU A 204 -0.28 13.09 -0.58
N ASP A 205 0.64 14.03 -0.33
CA ASP A 205 0.52 15.47 -0.60
C ASP A 205 0.86 15.84 -2.05
N GLY A 206 0.47 15.00 -3.00
CA GLY A 206 0.27 15.46 -4.35
C GLY A 206 -1.22 15.79 -4.50
N GLU A 207 -1.58 17.05 -4.51
CA GLU A 207 -2.87 17.51 -5.02
C GLU A 207 -3.04 17.10 -6.48
N TYR A 208 -3.30 15.80 -6.71
CA TYR A 208 -3.86 15.32 -7.96
C TYR A 208 -5.36 15.47 -7.88
N GLU A 209 -5.84 16.69 -8.11
CA GLU A 209 -7.25 16.95 -8.31
C GLU A 209 -7.77 16.11 -9.48
N GLY A 210 -8.70 15.21 -9.21
CA GLY A 210 -9.73 14.84 -10.17
C GLY A 210 -9.71 13.43 -10.80
N GLY A 211 -8.90 12.48 -10.34
CA GLY A 211 -9.03 11.09 -10.81
C GLY A 211 -10.06 10.28 -10.01
N PRO A 212 -10.75 9.28 -10.61
CA PRO A 212 -11.73 8.43 -9.94
C PRO A 212 -11.19 7.78 -8.64
N PHE A 213 -9.91 7.47 -8.57
CA PHE A 213 -9.24 6.97 -7.37
C PHE A 213 -9.38 7.92 -6.18
N TYR A 214 -9.17 9.22 -6.40
CA TYR A 214 -9.21 10.23 -5.33
C TYR A 214 -10.62 10.69 -4.98
N THR A 215 -11.61 10.37 -5.79
CA THR A 215 -13.03 10.73 -5.56
C THR A 215 -13.87 9.56 -5.06
N ASP A 216 -13.34 8.35 -5.06
CA ASP A 216 -14.01 7.17 -4.50
C ASP A 216 -14.09 7.29 -2.96
N PRO A 217 -15.31 7.24 -2.37
CA PRO A 217 -15.48 7.48 -0.93
C PRO A 217 -14.77 6.46 -0.03
N GLU A 218 -14.71 5.20 -0.47
CA GLU A 218 -14.03 4.14 0.28
C GLU A 218 -12.52 4.35 0.28
N LEU A 219 -11.93 4.62 -0.88
CA LEU A 219 -10.51 4.90 -1.00
C LEU A 219 -10.11 6.19 -0.26
N GLN A 220 -10.95 7.23 -0.26
CA GLN A 220 -10.72 8.44 0.54
C GLN A 220 -10.69 8.16 2.04
N ALA A 221 -11.60 7.32 2.54
CA ALA A 221 -11.61 6.92 3.94
C ALA A 221 -10.31 6.19 4.32
N LEU A 222 -9.87 5.24 3.49
CA LEU A 222 -8.63 4.49 3.67
C LEU A 222 -7.39 5.40 3.62
N MET A 223 -7.34 6.36 2.69
CA MET A 223 -6.25 7.36 2.63
C MET A 223 -6.20 8.25 3.87
N SER A 224 -7.35 8.63 4.43
CA SER A 224 -7.40 9.41 5.67
C SER A 224 -6.87 8.62 6.87
N LEU A 225 -7.16 7.32 6.92
CA LEU A 225 -6.60 6.42 7.93
C LEU A 225 -5.11 6.21 7.76
N GLU A 226 -4.61 6.05 6.55
CA GLU A 226 -3.17 5.96 6.30
C GLU A 226 -2.42 7.18 6.82
N ARG A 227 -2.91 8.40 6.54
CA ARG A 227 -2.32 9.62 7.09
C ARG A 227 -2.31 9.62 8.62
N CYS A 228 -3.38 9.10 9.25
CA CYS A 228 -3.44 8.95 10.69
C CYS A 228 -2.36 7.97 11.19
N LEU A 229 -2.29 6.78 10.61
CA LEU A 229 -1.36 5.73 11.02
C LEU A 229 0.11 6.14 10.83
N GLN A 230 0.44 6.84 9.75
CA GLN A 230 1.78 7.36 9.48
C GLN A 230 2.25 8.38 10.54
N ASN A 231 1.31 9.11 11.14
CA ASN A 231 1.58 10.10 12.19
C ASN A 231 1.52 9.54 13.62
N CYS A 232 1.20 8.25 13.78
CA CYS A 232 1.10 7.59 15.07
C CYS A 232 2.45 6.97 15.47
N ASP A 233 2.86 7.22 16.69
CA ASP A 233 3.87 6.43 17.37
C ASP A 233 3.23 5.20 18.05
N GLU A 234 4.06 4.36 18.65
CA GLU A 234 3.64 3.13 19.32
C GLU A 234 2.61 3.39 20.44
N LEU A 235 2.77 4.48 21.17
CA LEU A 235 1.83 4.89 22.21
C LEU A 235 0.49 5.34 21.63
N ASP A 236 0.50 6.06 20.49
CA ASP A 236 -0.70 6.45 19.76
C ASP A 236 -1.48 5.21 19.27
N LEU A 237 -0.78 4.17 18.77
CA LEU A 237 -1.41 2.90 18.35
C LEU A 237 -2.05 2.16 19.53
N ARG A 238 -1.41 2.15 20.70
CA ARG A 238 -2.00 1.59 21.94
C ARG A 238 -3.23 2.36 22.37
N ILE A 239 -3.23 3.69 22.26
CA ILE A 239 -4.42 4.52 22.54
C ILE A 239 -5.54 4.17 21.55
N ILE A 240 -5.25 4.04 20.25
CA ILE A 240 -6.23 3.65 19.23
C ILE A 240 -6.87 2.31 19.59
N ARG A 241 -6.07 1.32 19.96
CA ARG A 241 -6.56 0.00 20.39
C ARG A 241 -7.54 0.11 21.53
N LEU A 242 -7.17 0.77 22.63
CA LEU A 242 -8.03 0.93 23.81
C LEU A 242 -9.32 1.71 23.50
N LEU A 243 -9.25 2.68 22.58
CA LEU A 243 -10.45 3.38 22.08
C LEU A 243 -11.40 2.43 21.34
N LEU A 244 -10.87 1.52 20.52
CA LEU A 244 -11.64 0.53 19.78
C LEU A 244 -12.24 -0.55 20.68
N ASP A 245 -11.55 -0.90 21.76
CA ASP A 245 -12.03 -1.80 22.83
C ASP A 245 -13.13 -1.17 23.69
N GLY A 246 -13.37 0.13 23.52
CA GLY A 246 -14.43 0.86 24.20
C GLY A 246 -14.02 1.48 25.53
N GLU A 247 -12.73 1.44 25.87
CA GLU A 247 -12.22 1.96 27.15
C GLU A 247 -12.47 3.47 27.30
N HIS A 248 -12.81 3.90 28.51
CA HIS A 248 -12.96 5.33 28.85
C HIS A 248 -11.59 6.01 29.00
N TYR A 249 -11.53 7.33 28.79
CA TYR A 249 -10.28 8.09 28.85
C TYR A 249 -9.55 7.93 30.19
N ASP A 250 -10.28 7.87 31.31
CA ASP A 250 -9.68 7.68 32.62
C ASP A 250 -8.97 6.32 32.73
N ALA A 251 -9.60 5.26 32.22
CA ALA A 251 -9.00 3.93 32.17
C ALA A 251 -7.78 3.88 31.24
N ILE A 252 -7.84 4.56 30.09
CA ILE A 252 -6.69 4.69 29.15
C ILE A 252 -5.55 5.44 29.82
N SER A 253 -5.82 6.54 30.53
CA SER A 253 -4.82 7.31 31.29
C SER A 253 -4.13 6.42 32.32
N GLU A 254 -4.90 5.64 33.08
CA GLU A 254 -4.37 4.74 34.11
C GLU A 254 -3.54 3.60 33.53
N GLN A 255 -4.04 2.90 32.49
CA GLN A 255 -3.34 1.77 31.85
C GLN A 255 -2.04 2.17 31.16
N LEU A 256 -2.00 3.37 30.58
CA LEU A 256 -0.82 3.85 29.83
C LEU A 256 0.07 4.77 30.67
N TYR A 257 -0.26 5.00 31.94
CA TYR A 257 0.45 5.91 32.85
C TYR A 257 0.60 7.32 32.26
N LEU A 258 -0.47 7.82 31.62
CA LEU A 258 -0.52 9.15 31.01
C LEU A 258 -1.31 10.14 31.88
N GLY A 259 -0.82 11.38 31.97
CA GLY A 259 -1.66 12.46 32.52
C GLY A 259 -2.77 12.84 31.53
N ASP A 260 -3.92 13.29 32.05
CA ASP A 260 -5.11 13.63 31.25
C ASP A 260 -4.84 14.59 30.10
N SER A 261 -4.05 15.64 30.35
CA SER A 261 -3.68 16.62 29.29
C SER A 261 -2.86 15.98 28.16
N SER A 262 -1.96 15.05 28.50
CA SER A 262 -1.15 14.32 27.54
C SER A 262 -2.00 13.40 26.68
N LEU A 263 -2.91 12.63 27.29
CA LEU A 263 -3.86 11.77 26.59
C LEU A 263 -4.77 12.59 25.66
N GLN A 264 -5.36 13.67 26.18
CA GLN A 264 -6.22 14.55 25.38
C GLN A 264 -5.49 15.17 24.17
N TYR A 265 -4.22 15.57 24.33
CA TYR A 265 -3.40 16.08 23.23
C TYR A 265 -3.23 15.01 22.15
N ARG A 266 -2.83 13.77 22.53
CA ARG A 266 -2.63 12.66 21.60
C ARG A 266 -3.93 12.27 20.88
N VAL A 267 -5.03 12.14 21.60
CA VAL A 267 -6.35 11.83 21.02
C VAL A 267 -6.78 12.90 20.01
N ARG A 268 -6.59 14.19 20.32
CA ARG A 268 -6.87 15.27 19.37
C ARG A 268 -5.99 15.20 18.11
N LYS A 269 -4.70 14.89 18.27
CA LYS A 269 -3.76 14.67 17.15
C LYS A 269 -4.24 13.52 16.26
N ILE A 270 -4.60 12.37 16.86
CA ILE A 270 -5.11 11.19 16.16
C ILE A 270 -6.37 11.54 15.37
N PHE A 271 -7.39 12.14 16.02
CA PHE A 271 -8.64 12.50 15.35
C PHE A 271 -8.45 13.53 14.24
N HIS A 272 -7.57 14.51 14.46
CA HIS A 272 -7.25 15.51 13.44
C HIS A 272 -6.59 14.86 12.20
N SER A 273 -5.62 13.97 12.42
CA SER A 273 -4.94 13.25 11.33
C SER A 273 -5.89 12.32 10.57
N ALA A 274 -6.86 11.70 11.26
CA ALA A 274 -7.92 10.88 10.66
C ALA A 274 -9.07 11.72 10.06
N GLN A 275 -9.00 13.05 10.14
CA GLN A 275 -10.06 13.97 9.70
C GLN A 275 -11.44 13.72 10.35
N THR A 276 -11.44 13.28 11.61
CA THR A 276 -12.66 13.02 12.39
C THR A 276 -12.83 14.07 13.50
N LYS A 277 -14.11 14.36 13.86
CA LYS A 277 -14.46 15.40 14.84
C LYS A 277 -14.82 14.83 16.20
N SER A 278 -15.07 13.53 16.31
CA SER A 278 -15.50 12.89 17.54
C SER A 278 -14.96 11.46 17.64
N ARG A 279 -14.96 10.94 18.88
CA ARG A 279 -14.61 9.55 19.15
C ARG A 279 -15.48 8.57 18.35
N ASP A 280 -16.78 8.78 18.32
CA ASP A 280 -17.72 7.87 17.64
C ASP A 280 -17.50 7.87 16.12
N GLU A 281 -17.18 9.03 15.55
CA GLU A 281 -16.84 9.15 14.15
C GLU A 281 -15.54 8.41 13.83
N PHE A 282 -14.51 8.57 14.68
CA PHE A 282 -13.24 7.88 14.54
C PHE A 282 -13.41 6.35 14.66
N ILE A 283 -14.11 5.88 15.72
CA ILE A 283 -14.36 4.44 15.90
C ILE A 283 -15.15 3.86 14.72
N ARG A 284 -16.13 4.58 14.21
CA ARG A 284 -16.89 4.15 13.03
C ARG A 284 -16.02 4.07 11.79
N LEU A 285 -15.16 5.07 11.54
CA LEU A 285 -14.20 5.07 10.44
C LEU A 285 -13.28 3.85 10.53
N MET A 286 -12.68 3.61 11.70
CA MET A 286 -11.79 2.48 11.92
C MET A 286 -12.49 1.13 11.72
N ARG A 287 -13.69 0.95 12.27
CA ARG A 287 -14.47 -0.30 12.15
C ARG A 287 -14.99 -0.57 10.75
N ASN A 288 -15.24 0.47 9.96
CA ASN A 288 -15.65 0.33 8.56
C ASN A 288 -14.47 0.03 7.65
N SER A 289 -13.25 0.42 8.04
CA SER A 289 -12.05 0.29 7.22
C SER A 289 -11.17 -0.91 7.60
N PHE A 290 -11.41 -1.48 8.77
CA PHE A 290 -10.69 -2.66 9.25
C PHE A 290 -11.69 -3.72 9.72
N THR A 291 -11.44 -4.97 9.40
CA THR A 291 -12.23 -6.10 9.89
C THR A 291 -12.17 -6.17 11.43
N ARG A 292 -13.17 -6.82 12.04
CA ARG A 292 -13.34 -6.85 13.52
C ARG A 292 -12.15 -7.43 14.31
N ASN A 293 -11.20 -8.07 13.66
CA ASN A 293 -10.05 -8.76 14.26
C ASN A 293 -8.72 -8.01 14.07
N THR A 294 -8.74 -6.71 13.83
CA THR A 294 -7.52 -5.92 13.65
C THR A 294 -6.81 -5.71 14.98
N HIS A 295 -5.54 -6.09 15.06
CA HIS A 295 -4.71 -5.97 16.27
C HIS A 295 -3.76 -4.76 16.15
N PHE A 296 -4.19 -3.60 16.71
CA PHE A 296 -3.31 -2.45 16.86
C PHE A 296 -2.45 -2.59 18.12
N GLY A 297 -1.12 -2.54 17.98
CA GLY A 297 -0.19 -2.46 19.13
C GLY A 297 -0.09 -3.73 19.97
N GLU A 298 -0.28 -4.92 19.43
CA GLU A 298 0.21 -6.16 20.06
C GLU A 298 1.73 -6.23 19.84
N GLU A 299 2.47 -6.30 20.95
CA GLU A 299 3.88 -6.68 20.93
C GLU A 299 3.97 -8.13 20.44
N GLU A 300 4.84 -8.37 19.44
CA GLU A 300 5.27 -9.72 19.09
C GLU A 300 6.18 -10.32 20.17
#